data_e34d837ba3cc84848144426c7fdbccce
#
_entry.id   e34d837ba3cc84848144426c7fdbccce
#
_cell.length_a   1.000
_cell.length_b   1.000
_cell.length_c   1.000
_cell.angle_alpha   90.00
_cell.angle_beta   90.00
_cell.angle_gamma   90.00
#
_symmetry.space_group_name_H-M   'P 1'
#
loop_
_entity.id
_entity.type
_entity.pdbx_description
1 polymer ?
#
loop_
_entity_poly.entity_id
_entity_poly.type
_entity_poly.pdbx_seq_one_letter_code
_entity_poly.pdbx_strand_id
1 'polypeptide(L)'
;KRIGGTLLILDTDNLVTVILKKLAWPLVKMLATQTDSGFPKAVYETVCDLFSIQKCDNEGNPINNLKTEKYGSLADMDKDTRDWAYRMIPMQKLTNIIGEDHVYFFTFNLVGSPMDSAANLNEYIQQVKKATGHDKVNLLNVSLGGTIFTAYLDAYGYKDINQVVNAVAATDGSEIIADFLTRGEAGFRIDDEFLYHEYIPRI
;
A
#
# COMPACT_ATOMS: atom_id res chain seq x y z
N LYS A 1 -17.05 -2.29 -3.91
CA LYS A 1 -15.97 -2.04 -4.88
C LYS A 1 -15.03 -1.03 -4.22
N ARG A 2 -14.11 -1.55 -3.46
CA ARG A 2 -13.17 -0.68 -2.73
C ARG A 2 -11.94 -0.50 -3.58
N ILE A 3 -11.69 0.70 -3.98
CA ILE A 3 -10.50 1.10 -4.71
C ILE A 3 -9.89 2.18 -3.83
N GLY A 4 -8.78 1.91 -3.26
CA GLY A 4 -8.15 3.00 -2.56
C GLY A 4 -6.97 2.59 -1.73
N GLY A 5 -5.88 3.17 -2.06
CA GLY A 5 -4.72 3.46 -1.22
C GLY A 5 -3.98 2.28 -0.65
N THR A 6 -2.75 2.38 -0.81
CA THR A 6 -1.67 1.85 0.02
C THR A 6 -1.93 0.54 0.75
N LEU A 7 -2.57 -0.44 0.16
CA LEU A 7 -2.50 -1.80 0.72
C LEU A 7 -2.88 -2.80 -0.32
N LEU A 8 -2.19 -3.91 -0.23
CA LEU A 8 -2.63 -5.17 -0.78
C LEU A 8 -4.16 -5.22 -0.79
N ILE A 9 -4.77 -4.89 -1.93
CA ILE A 9 -6.18 -5.16 -2.14
C ILE A 9 -6.25 -6.66 -2.40
N LEU A 10 -6.26 -7.40 -1.32
CA LEU A 10 -6.70 -8.77 -1.37
C LEU A 10 -8.22 -8.71 -1.46
N ASP A 11 -8.80 -9.40 -2.40
CA ASP A 11 -10.23 -9.68 -2.40
C ASP A 11 -10.51 -10.62 -1.22
N THR A 12 -10.66 -10.01 -0.04
CA THR A 12 -10.80 -10.73 1.23
C THR A 12 -12.13 -11.48 1.31
N ASP A 13 -13.13 -11.09 0.53
CA ASP A 13 -14.43 -11.75 0.55
C ASP A 13 -14.36 -13.15 -0.07
N ASN A 14 -13.37 -13.39 -0.93
CA ASN A 14 -13.09 -14.68 -1.53
C ASN A 14 -11.80 -15.35 -1.06
N LEU A 15 -10.97 -14.65 -0.25
CA LEU A 15 -9.65 -15.12 0.14
C LEU A 15 -9.68 -16.53 0.78
N VAL A 16 -10.53 -16.72 1.79
CA VAL A 16 -10.66 -18.01 2.48
C VAL A 16 -11.14 -19.09 1.50
N THR A 17 -12.09 -18.77 0.63
CA THR A 17 -12.63 -19.71 -0.37
C THR A 17 -11.57 -20.07 -1.41
N VAL A 18 -10.78 -19.11 -1.88
CA VAL A 18 -9.71 -19.33 -2.85
C VAL A 18 -8.59 -20.19 -2.24
N ILE A 19 -8.16 -19.86 -1.03
CA ILE A 19 -7.13 -20.64 -0.30
C ILE A 19 -7.62 -22.08 -0.10
N LEU A 20 -8.82 -22.26 0.43
CA LEU A 20 -9.35 -23.60 0.68
C LEU A 20 -9.50 -24.41 -0.61
N LYS A 21 -10.05 -23.83 -1.66
CA LYS A 21 -10.25 -24.54 -2.93
C LYS A 21 -8.95 -24.89 -3.65
N LYS A 22 -7.96 -24.01 -3.62
CA LYS A 22 -6.70 -24.20 -4.36
C LYS A 22 -5.64 -24.96 -3.55
N LEU A 23 -5.59 -24.77 -2.23
CA LEU A 23 -4.52 -25.31 -1.40
C LEU A 23 -4.90 -26.55 -0.61
N ALA A 24 -6.17 -26.77 -0.26
CA ALA A 24 -6.58 -27.88 0.60
C ALA A 24 -6.22 -29.25 0.01
N TRP A 25 -6.55 -29.48 -1.24
CA TRP A 25 -6.27 -30.79 -1.87
C TRP A 25 -4.77 -31.04 -2.09
N PRO A 26 -3.98 -30.11 -2.67
CA PRO A 26 -2.53 -30.27 -2.73
C PRO A 26 -1.88 -30.49 -1.36
N LEU A 27 -2.35 -29.80 -0.31
CA LEU A 27 -1.87 -29.98 1.06
C LEU A 27 -2.16 -31.38 1.58
N VAL A 28 -3.42 -31.85 1.49
CA VAL A 28 -3.81 -33.20 1.91
C VAL A 28 -2.98 -34.26 1.19
N LYS A 29 -2.78 -34.11 -0.12
CA LYS A 29 -1.97 -35.02 -0.93
C LYS A 29 -0.50 -35.01 -0.49
N MET A 30 0.07 -33.85 -0.25
CA MET A 30 1.46 -33.71 0.25
C MET A 30 1.63 -34.41 1.61
N LEU A 31 0.69 -34.19 2.54
CA LEU A 31 0.74 -34.82 3.87
C LEU A 31 0.57 -36.35 3.79
N ALA A 32 -0.29 -36.84 2.90
CA ALA A 32 -0.54 -38.27 2.73
C ALA A 32 0.62 -39.01 2.04
N THR A 33 1.26 -38.38 1.06
CA THR A 33 2.35 -39.01 0.27
C THR A 33 3.73 -38.72 0.82
N GLN A 34 3.85 -37.71 1.70
CA GLN A 34 5.13 -37.18 2.22
C GLN A 34 6.12 -36.80 1.10
N THR A 35 5.59 -36.41 -0.05
CA THR A 35 6.36 -35.97 -1.21
C THR A 35 5.78 -34.65 -1.74
N ASP A 36 6.59 -33.93 -2.53
CA ASP A 36 6.06 -32.76 -3.26
C ASP A 36 4.99 -33.21 -4.23
N SER A 37 3.74 -32.88 -3.91
CA SER A 37 2.55 -33.21 -4.70
C SER A 37 2.02 -32.00 -5.47
N GLY A 38 2.86 -30.98 -5.68
CA GLY A 38 2.51 -29.72 -6.33
C GLY A 38 1.96 -28.66 -5.37
N PHE A 39 2.07 -28.85 -4.05
CA PHE A 39 1.64 -27.87 -3.07
C PHE A 39 2.42 -26.53 -3.15
N PRO A 40 3.78 -26.52 -3.25
CA PRO A 40 4.53 -25.27 -3.45
C PRO A 40 4.08 -24.50 -4.71
N LYS A 41 3.84 -25.22 -5.81
CA LYS A 41 3.33 -24.62 -7.05
C LYS A 41 1.93 -24.01 -6.84
N ALA A 42 1.03 -24.72 -6.16
CA ALA A 42 -0.31 -24.23 -5.88
C ALA A 42 -0.29 -22.98 -4.97
N VAL A 43 0.64 -22.94 -3.99
CA VAL A 43 0.87 -21.74 -3.16
C VAL A 43 1.33 -20.58 -4.02
N TYR A 44 2.36 -20.78 -4.85
CA TYR A 44 2.86 -19.73 -5.75
C TYR A 44 1.77 -19.18 -6.68
N GLU A 45 1.03 -20.05 -7.37
CA GLU A 45 -0.05 -19.66 -8.25
C GLU A 45 -1.16 -18.91 -7.51
N THR A 46 -1.50 -19.36 -6.30
CA THR A 46 -2.50 -18.67 -5.46
C THR A 46 -2.05 -17.28 -5.05
N VAL A 47 -0.79 -17.13 -4.65
CA VAL A 47 -0.21 -15.83 -4.34
C VAL A 47 -0.21 -14.92 -5.58
N CYS A 48 0.25 -15.40 -6.72
CA CYS A 48 0.23 -14.65 -7.98
C CYS A 48 -1.18 -14.18 -8.37
N ASP A 49 -2.20 -15.02 -8.16
CA ASP A 49 -3.58 -14.66 -8.45
C ASP A 49 -4.13 -13.60 -7.48
N LEU A 50 -3.83 -13.74 -6.18
CA LEU A 50 -4.24 -12.77 -5.16
C LEU A 50 -3.64 -11.38 -5.41
N PHE A 51 -2.41 -11.34 -5.92
CA PHE A 51 -1.72 -10.09 -6.24
C PHE A 51 -1.90 -9.65 -7.70
N SER A 52 -2.66 -10.40 -8.50
CA SER A 52 -2.81 -10.12 -9.94
C SER A 52 -3.37 -8.73 -10.25
N ILE A 53 -4.18 -8.18 -9.35
CA ILE A 53 -4.74 -6.84 -9.49
C ILE A 53 -3.66 -5.74 -9.45
N GLN A 54 -2.50 -6.03 -8.86
CA GLN A 54 -1.39 -5.08 -8.70
C GLN A 54 -0.31 -5.24 -9.78
N LYS A 55 -0.52 -6.10 -10.78
CA LYS A 55 0.45 -6.29 -11.86
C LYS A 55 0.66 -5.00 -12.65
N CYS A 56 1.93 -4.72 -12.90
CA CYS A 56 2.38 -3.67 -13.82
C CYS A 56 3.02 -4.29 -15.07
N ASP A 57 3.10 -3.51 -16.14
CA ASP A 57 3.93 -3.84 -17.30
C ASP A 57 5.43 -3.61 -16.99
N ASN A 58 6.28 -3.81 -17.99
CA ASN A 58 7.73 -3.63 -17.83
C ASN A 58 8.15 -2.17 -17.60
N GLU A 59 7.28 -1.24 -17.92
CA GLU A 59 7.46 0.19 -17.73
C GLU A 59 6.91 0.67 -16.36
N GLY A 60 6.29 -0.24 -15.58
CA GLY A 60 5.72 0.06 -14.27
C GLY A 60 4.28 0.59 -14.31
N ASN A 61 3.62 0.57 -15.47
CA ASN A 61 2.22 0.99 -15.57
C ASN A 61 1.28 -0.10 -15.08
N PRO A 62 0.25 0.22 -14.29
CA PRO A 62 -0.73 -0.76 -13.84
C PRO A 62 -1.49 -1.37 -15.00
N ILE A 63 -1.43 -2.70 -15.16
CA ILE A 63 -2.18 -3.43 -16.20
C ILE A 63 -3.67 -3.44 -15.89
N ASN A 64 -4.04 -3.45 -14.62
CA ASN A 64 -5.41 -3.59 -14.15
C ASN A 64 -5.97 -2.24 -13.69
N ASN A 65 -6.06 -1.25 -14.48
CA ASN A 65 -6.80 0.01 -14.32
C ASN A 65 -7.10 0.41 -12.83
N LEU A 66 -6.07 0.30 -11.97
CA LEU A 66 -6.15 0.71 -10.57
C LEU A 66 -6.19 2.24 -10.53
N LYS A 67 -7.38 2.77 -10.35
CA LYS A 67 -7.55 4.22 -10.15
C LYS A 67 -7.48 4.54 -8.67
N THR A 68 -6.64 5.50 -8.35
CA THR A 68 -6.68 6.14 -7.04
C THR A 68 -7.83 7.14 -7.00
N GLU A 69 -8.59 7.12 -5.92
CA GLU A 69 -9.70 8.04 -5.73
C GLU A 69 -9.20 9.30 -5.03
N LYS A 70 -9.61 10.46 -5.52
CA LYS A 70 -9.34 11.76 -4.90
C LYS A 70 -10.54 12.14 -4.06
N TYR A 71 -10.46 11.86 -2.78
CA TYR A 71 -11.53 12.15 -1.83
C TYR A 71 -11.63 13.64 -1.51
N GLY A 72 -12.80 14.09 -1.04
CA GLY A 72 -12.93 15.33 -0.29
C GLY A 72 -12.24 15.23 1.08
N SER A 73 -12.66 16.08 2.01
CA SER A 73 -12.24 15.95 3.40
C SER A 73 -12.77 14.65 4.03
N LEU A 74 -12.24 14.25 5.19
CA LEU A 74 -12.80 13.10 5.92
C LEU A 74 -14.27 13.29 6.27
N ALA A 75 -14.72 14.54 6.49
CA ALA A 75 -16.12 14.87 6.73
C ALA A 75 -17.01 14.58 5.53
N ASP A 76 -16.48 14.70 4.30
CA ASP A 76 -17.21 14.45 3.05
C ASP A 76 -17.29 12.98 2.67
N MET A 77 -16.49 12.12 3.32
CA MET A 77 -16.48 10.68 3.04
C MET A 77 -17.71 10.00 3.61
N ASP A 78 -18.21 9.00 2.90
CA ASP A 78 -19.17 8.07 3.49
C ASP A 78 -18.56 7.35 4.71
N LYS A 79 -19.43 6.83 5.57
CA LYS A 79 -18.99 6.22 6.83
C LYS A 79 -18.00 5.07 6.64
N ASP A 80 -18.23 4.20 5.67
CA ASP A 80 -17.40 3.00 5.46
C ASP A 80 -16.01 3.38 4.97
N THR A 81 -15.92 4.34 4.04
CA THR A 81 -14.67 4.89 3.52
C THR A 81 -13.89 5.62 4.62
N ARG A 82 -14.57 6.43 5.43
CA ARG A 82 -13.94 7.13 6.56
C ARG A 82 -13.44 6.17 7.64
N ASP A 83 -14.25 5.18 8.03
CA ASP A 83 -13.84 4.14 8.99
C ASP A 83 -12.63 3.33 8.46
N TRP A 84 -12.58 3.11 7.15
CA TRP A 84 -11.42 2.51 6.52
C TRP A 84 -10.17 3.42 6.61
N ALA A 85 -10.29 4.71 6.31
CA ALA A 85 -9.17 5.66 6.42
C ALA A 85 -8.60 5.69 7.85
N TYR A 86 -9.45 5.68 8.87
CA TYR A 86 -9.03 5.63 10.27
C TYR A 86 -8.37 4.31 10.67
N ARG A 87 -8.76 3.19 10.06
CA ARG A 87 -8.06 1.91 10.28
C ARG A 87 -6.67 1.89 9.64
N MET A 88 -6.52 2.59 8.52
CA MET A 88 -5.23 2.69 7.83
C MET A 88 -4.25 3.58 8.58
N ILE A 89 -4.70 4.75 9.00
CA ILE A 89 -3.92 5.72 9.75
C ILE A 89 -4.75 6.17 10.96
N PRO A 90 -4.33 5.84 12.19
CA PRO A 90 -5.08 6.17 13.40
C PRO A 90 -4.95 7.66 13.75
N MET A 91 -5.70 8.52 13.07
CA MET A 91 -5.64 9.97 13.22
C MET A 91 -6.83 10.57 14.00
N GLN A 92 -7.60 9.77 14.73
CA GLN A 92 -8.77 10.24 15.50
C GLN A 92 -8.42 11.34 16.50
N LYS A 93 -7.25 11.26 17.15
CA LYS A 93 -6.80 12.30 18.08
C LYS A 93 -6.54 13.62 17.37
N LEU A 94 -6.01 13.59 16.16
CA LEU A 94 -5.78 14.76 15.33
C LEU A 94 -7.11 15.37 14.89
N THR A 95 -8.01 14.57 14.34
CA THR A 95 -9.32 15.04 13.86
C THR A 95 -10.22 15.56 14.95
N ASN A 96 -10.10 15.05 16.18
CA ASN A 96 -10.79 15.61 17.35
C ASN A 96 -10.31 17.02 17.72
N ILE A 97 -9.11 17.42 17.31
CA ILE A 97 -8.54 18.74 17.60
C ILE A 97 -8.84 19.72 16.48
N ILE A 98 -8.63 19.29 15.21
CA ILE A 98 -8.69 20.20 14.06
C ILE A 98 -9.97 20.08 13.22
N GLY A 99 -10.78 19.03 13.45
CA GLY A 99 -11.97 18.73 12.65
C GLY A 99 -11.69 17.78 11.48
N GLU A 100 -12.66 16.95 11.13
CA GLU A 100 -12.58 16.02 9.98
C GLU A 100 -12.61 16.78 8.63
N ASP A 101 -13.20 17.97 8.60
CA ASP A 101 -13.28 18.86 7.44
C ASP A 101 -11.93 19.48 7.05
N HIS A 102 -10.96 19.44 7.94
CA HIS A 102 -9.59 19.92 7.70
C HIS A 102 -8.59 18.81 7.35
N VAL A 103 -9.02 17.56 7.31
CA VAL A 103 -8.16 16.41 7.02
C VAL A 103 -8.55 15.76 5.70
N TYR A 104 -7.57 15.66 4.81
CA TYR A 104 -7.68 15.11 3.46
C TYR A 104 -6.81 13.88 3.34
N PHE A 105 -7.37 12.77 2.85
CA PHE A 105 -6.70 11.48 2.80
C PHE A 105 -6.32 11.13 1.36
N PHE A 106 -5.02 11.23 1.06
CA PHE A 106 -4.48 10.89 -0.24
C PHE A 106 -4.12 9.41 -0.33
N THR A 107 -4.46 8.80 -1.45
CA THR A 107 -4.17 7.40 -1.75
C THR A 107 -3.39 7.26 -3.05
N PHE A 108 -2.52 6.27 -3.15
CA PHE A 108 -1.71 6.02 -4.33
C PHE A 108 -1.52 4.52 -4.58
N ASN A 109 -1.08 4.15 -5.78
CA ASN A 109 -0.80 2.76 -6.12
C ASN A 109 0.54 2.33 -5.50
N LEU A 110 0.51 1.28 -4.67
CA LEU A 110 1.68 0.76 -3.96
C LEU A 110 2.81 0.31 -4.90
N VAL A 111 2.47 -0.26 -6.04
CA VAL A 111 3.41 -0.85 -7.01
C VAL A 111 3.54 -0.02 -8.29
N GLY A 112 2.87 1.13 -8.35
CA GLY A 112 2.96 2.05 -9.48
C GLY A 112 4.20 2.95 -9.42
N SER A 113 4.41 3.69 -10.51
CA SER A 113 5.47 4.69 -10.59
C SER A 113 5.35 5.74 -9.47
N PRO A 114 6.40 5.99 -8.69
CA PRO A 114 6.41 7.09 -7.72
C PRO A 114 6.19 8.46 -8.37
N MET A 115 6.67 8.66 -9.60
CA MET A 115 6.50 9.92 -10.32
C MET A 115 5.04 10.16 -10.73
N ASP A 116 4.31 9.12 -11.15
CA ASP A 116 2.88 9.21 -11.45
C ASP A 116 2.06 9.48 -10.18
N SER A 117 2.45 8.83 -9.08
CA SER A 117 1.86 9.10 -7.77
C SER A 117 2.14 10.52 -7.29
N ALA A 118 3.34 11.06 -7.55
CA ALA A 118 3.69 12.45 -7.27
C ALA A 118 2.87 13.45 -8.11
N ALA A 119 2.63 13.13 -9.40
CA ALA A 119 1.76 13.93 -10.25
C ALA A 119 0.31 13.96 -9.71
N ASN A 120 -0.20 12.80 -9.33
CA ASN A 120 -1.53 12.70 -8.69
C ASN A 120 -1.59 13.45 -7.35
N LEU A 121 -0.52 13.41 -6.55
CA LEU A 121 -0.41 14.18 -5.30
C LEU A 121 -0.44 15.68 -5.58
N ASN A 122 0.29 16.15 -6.60
CA ASN A 122 0.25 17.56 -6.98
C ASN A 122 -1.15 18.02 -7.37
N GLU A 123 -1.87 17.26 -8.20
CA GLU A 123 -3.25 17.58 -8.56
C GLU A 123 -4.16 17.60 -7.32
N TYR A 124 -3.96 16.65 -6.39
CA TYR A 124 -4.74 16.59 -5.17
C TYR A 124 -4.45 17.78 -4.24
N ILE A 125 -3.20 18.19 -4.11
CA ILE A 125 -2.81 19.41 -3.37
C ILE A 125 -3.52 20.64 -3.96
N GLN A 126 -3.55 20.79 -5.30
CA GLN A 126 -4.27 21.90 -5.91
C GLN A 126 -5.78 21.84 -5.63
N GLN A 127 -6.36 20.64 -5.63
CA GLN A 127 -7.78 20.46 -5.26
C GLN A 127 -8.02 20.87 -3.80
N VAL A 128 -7.19 20.45 -2.87
CA VAL A 128 -7.29 20.81 -1.44
C VAL A 128 -7.14 22.33 -1.25
N LYS A 129 -6.15 22.94 -1.87
CA LYS A 129 -5.95 24.42 -1.83
C LYS A 129 -7.19 25.15 -2.32
N LYS A 130 -7.77 24.70 -3.43
CA LYS A 130 -9.00 25.30 -3.97
C LYS A 130 -10.19 25.12 -3.02
N ALA A 131 -10.34 23.94 -2.42
CA ALA A 131 -11.44 23.64 -1.51
C ALA A 131 -11.35 24.43 -0.20
N THR A 132 -10.14 24.63 0.32
CA THR A 132 -9.90 25.27 1.61
C THR A 132 -9.63 26.78 1.51
N GLY A 133 -9.32 27.29 0.33
CA GLY A 133 -8.92 28.69 0.12
C GLY A 133 -7.52 29.03 0.65
N HIS A 134 -6.72 28.03 1.03
CA HIS A 134 -5.36 28.21 1.51
C HIS A 134 -4.33 28.08 0.39
N ASP A 135 -3.23 28.83 0.50
CA ASP A 135 -2.15 28.80 -0.48
C ASP A 135 -1.21 27.62 -0.32
N LYS A 136 -1.19 26.99 0.86
CA LYS A 136 -0.30 25.89 1.22
C LYS A 136 -1.02 24.84 2.06
N VAL A 137 -0.50 23.61 2.00
CA VAL A 137 -0.97 22.49 2.80
C VAL A 137 0.08 22.01 3.79
N ASN A 138 -0.35 21.38 4.87
CA ASN A 138 0.49 20.56 5.74
C ASN A 138 0.40 19.11 5.29
N LEU A 139 1.53 18.41 5.24
CA LEU A 139 1.58 17.01 4.84
C LEU A 139 1.98 16.11 6.02
N LEU A 140 1.27 15.00 6.15
CA LEU A 140 1.67 13.89 7.00
C LEU A 140 2.00 12.71 6.09
N ASN A 141 3.29 12.39 5.97
CA ASN A 141 3.77 11.25 5.19
C ASN A 141 3.91 10.03 6.08
N VAL A 142 3.31 8.91 5.65
CA VAL A 142 3.41 7.65 6.38
C VAL A 142 4.04 6.59 5.47
N SER A 143 5.09 5.91 5.98
CA SER A 143 5.75 4.79 5.30
C SER A 143 6.15 5.17 3.85
N LEU A 144 5.70 4.42 2.84
CA LEU A 144 5.94 4.66 1.41
C LEU A 144 5.48 6.06 0.93
N GLY A 145 4.60 6.73 1.66
CA GLY A 145 4.25 8.13 1.41
C GLY A 145 5.44 9.07 1.40
N GLY A 146 6.51 8.74 2.14
CA GLY A 146 7.78 9.48 2.11
C GLY A 146 8.45 9.44 0.73
N THR A 147 8.50 8.28 0.08
CA THR A 147 9.05 8.12 -1.27
C THR A 147 8.24 8.93 -2.30
N ILE A 148 6.91 8.89 -2.21
CA ILE A 148 6.04 9.69 -3.08
C ILE A 148 6.26 11.18 -2.87
N PHE A 149 6.45 11.60 -1.61
CA PHE A 149 6.73 12.99 -1.28
C PHE A 149 8.11 13.43 -1.80
N THR A 150 9.14 12.57 -1.72
CA THR A 150 10.46 12.85 -2.29
C THR A 150 10.35 13.06 -3.82
N ALA A 151 9.63 12.19 -4.53
CA ALA A 151 9.36 12.34 -5.96
C ALA A 151 8.56 13.63 -6.26
N TYR A 152 7.61 13.99 -5.40
CA TYR A 152 6.88 15.25 -5.51
C TYR A 152 7.81 16.48 -5.38
N LEU A 153 8.72 16.47 -4.39
CA LEU A 153 9.67 17.58 -4.21
C LEU A 153 10.60 17.74 -5.40
N ASP A 154 11.05 16.63 -5.98
CA ASP A 154 11.89 16.64 -7.18
C ASP A 154 11.17 17.27 -8.38
N ALA A 155 9.91 16.92 -8.61
CA ALA A 155 9.15 17.38 -9.77
C ALA A 155 8.51 18.77 -9.60
N TYR A 156 8.04 19.14 -8.40
CA TYR A 156 7.18 20.30 -8.15
C TYR A 156 7.75 21.29 -7.13
N GLY A 157 8.79 20.89 -6.39
CA GLY A 157 9.35 21.69 -5.31
C GLY A 157 8.40 21.82 -4.10
N TYR A 158 8.67 22.78 -3.24
CA TYR A 158 8.00 22.92 -1.94
C TYR A 158 7.07 24.15 -1.85
N LYS A 159 6.79 24.83 -2.94
CA LYS A 159 6.04 26.10 -2.94
C LYS A 159 4.62 25.97 -2.33
N ASP A 160 4.00 24.82 -2.52
CA ASP A 160 2.63 24.53 -2.07
C ASP A 160 2.59 23.89 -0.67
N ILE A 161 3.75 23.67 -0.05
CA ILE A 161 3.89 22.98 1.23
C ILE A 161 4.23 23.99 2.32
N ASN A 162 3.52 23.92 3.44
CA ASN A 162 3.80 24.73 4.64
C ASN A 162 4.66 23.93 5.64
N GLN A 163 4.20 22.76 6.03
CA GLN A 163 4.88 21.86 6.97
C GLN A 163 4.76 20.41 6.54
N VAL A 164 5.76 19.62 6.94
CA VAL A 164 5.78 18.17 6.70
C VAL A 164 6.06 17.46 8.00
N VAL A 165 5.26 16.44 8.29
CA VAL A 165 5.51 15.48 9.37
C VAL A 165 5.74 14.12 8.72
N ASN A 166 6.87 13.51 9.01
CA ASN A 166 7.24 12.18 8.54
C ASN A 166 7.04 11.16 9.68
N ALA A 167 6.07 10.27 9.51
CA ALA A 167 5.82 9.16 10.42
C ALA A 167 6.30 7.86 9.76
N VAL A 168 7.41 7.31 10.23
CA VAL A 168 8.08 6.13 9.65
C VAL A 168 8.25 6.21 8.12
N ALA A 169 8.49 7.40 7.61
CA ALA A 169 8.49 7.68 6.18
C ALA A 169 9.75 7.10 5.50
N ALA A 170 9.56 6.38 4.40
CA ALA A 170 10.64 5.80 3.61
C ALA A 170 11.18 6.84 2.60
N THR A 171 11.85 7.89 3.10
CA THR A 171 12.42 8.96 2.25
C THR A 171 13.65 8.51 1.49
N ASP A 172 14.45 7.64 2.09
CA ASP A 172 15.71 7.11 1.55
C ASP A 172 15.59 5.64 1.10
N GLY A 173 14.36 5.15 0.95
CA GLY A 173 14.07 3.76 0.64
C GLY A 173 13.83 2.89 1.89
N SER A 174 13.90 1.58 1.72
CA SER A 174 13.70 0.60 2.79
C SER A 174 14.58 -0.62 2.58
N GLU A 175 15.30 -1.03 3.61
CA GLU A 175 16.12 -2.24 3.58
C GLU A 175 15.28 -3.51 3.32
N ILE A 176 14.01 -3.51 3.72
CA ILE A 176 13.09 -4.64 3.52
C ILE A 176 12.98 -5.04 2.04
N ILE A 177 13.05 -4.06 1.13
CA ILE A 177 12.95 -4.29 -0.31
C ILE A 177 14.27 -4.10 -1.05
N ALA A 178 15.31 -3.60 -0.39
CA ALA A 178 16.59 -3.30 -1.01
C ALA A 178 17.24 -4.55 -1.62
N ASP A 179 17.26 -5.67 -0.90
CA ASP A 179 17.82 -6.93 -1.38
C ASP A 179 17.06 -7.47 -2.59
N PHE A 180 15.73 -7.37 -2.57
CA PHE A 180 14.88 -7.77 -3.68
C PHE A 180 15.18 -6.96 -4.96
N LEU A 181 15.30 -5.64 -4.82
CA LEU A 181 15.55 -4.76 -5.96
C LEU A 181 17.00 -4.82 -6.46
N THR A 182 17.98 -5.03 -5.57
CA THR A 182 19.39 -4.96 -5.93
C THR A 182 19.96 -6.30 -6.41
N ARG A 183 19.44 -7.42 -5.93
CA ARG A 183 19.99 -8.76 -6.22
C ARG A 183 19.21 -9.52 -7.29
N GLY A 184 18.03 -9.03 -7.70
CA GLY A 184 17.16 -9.70 -8.67
C GLY A 184 16.63 -11.06 -8.20
N GLU A 185 16.98 -11.45 -6.99
CA GLU A 185 16.49 -12.66 -6.34
C GLU A 185 15.31 -12.25 -5.47
N ALA A 186 14.26 -13.05 -5.45
CA ALA A 186 13.23 -12.99 -4.42
C ALA A 186 13.82 -13.46 -3.09
N GLY A 187 14.93 -12.80 -2.73
CA GLY A 187 15.66 -13.04 -1.51
C GLY A 187 14.99 -12.30 -0.36
N PHE A 188 13.78 -12.70 0.00
CA PHE A 188 13.60 -12.85 1.40
C PHE A 188 14.66 -13.89 1.80
N ARG A 189 15.85 -13.44 2.15
CA ARG A 189 16.57 -14.11 3.19
C ARG A 189 15.69 -13.92 4.42
N ILE A 190 14.68 -14.74 4.47
CA ILE A 190 14.25 -15.28 5.72
C ILE A 190 15.42 -16.18 6.04
N ASP A 191 16.45 -15.56 6.64
CA ASP A 191 17.52 -16.25 7.26
C ASP A 191 16.82 -17.35 8.04
N ASP A 192 17.15 -18.60 7.77
CA ASP A 192 16.52 -19.73 8.46
C ASP A 192 16.54 -19.47 9.98
N GLU A 193 17.60 -18.83 10.49
CA GLU A 193 17.69 -18.38 11.87
C GLU A 193 16.60 -17.38 12.26
N PHE A 194 16.34 -16.32 11.47
CA PHE A 194 15.31 -15.35 11.83
C PHE A 194 13.92 -15.97 11.75
N LEU A 195 13.62 -16.74 10.71
CA LEU A 195 12.31 -17.38 10.56
C LEU A 195 12.04 -18.38 11.67
N TYR A 196 12.98 -19.32 11.90
CA TYR A 196 12.76 -20.44 12.81
C TYR A 196 13.03 -20.10 14.28
N HIS A 197 13.92 -19.15 14.57
CA HIS A 197 14.30 -18.82 15.94
C HIS A 197 13.66 -17.55 16.48
N GLU A 198 13.27 -16.62 15.60
CA GLU A 198 12.70 -15.35 16.02
C GLU A 198 11.23 -15.17 15.66
N TYR A 199 10.82 -15.55 14.43
CA TYR A 199 9.48 -15.25 13.94
C TYR A 199 8.46 -16.33 14.29
N ILE A 200 8.74 -17.60 13.96
CA ILE A 200 7.81 -18.72 14.22
C ILE A 200 7.50 -18.91 15.70
N PRO A 201 8.46 -18.81 16.65
CA PRO A 201 8.14 -18.93 18.08
C PRO A 201 7.26 -17.82 18.66
N ARG A 202 7.06 -16.73 17.91
CA ARG A 202 6.24 -15.58 18.34
C ARG A 202 4.82 -15.57 17.76
N ILE A 203 4.50 -16.51 16.88
CA ILE A 203 3.17 -16.74 16.31
C ILE A 203 2.47 -17.87 17.06
#